data_f9d104783d5a062ada84643b5e570517
#
_entry.id   f9d104783d5a062ada84643b5e570517
#
_cell.length_a   1.000
_cell.length_b   1.000
_cell.length_c   1.000
_cell.angle_alpha   90.00
_cell.angle_beta   90.00
_cell.angle_gamma   90.00
#
_symmetry.space_group_name_H-M   'P 1'
#
loop_
_entity.id
_entity.type
_entity.pdbx_description
1 polymer ?
#
loop_
_entity_poly.entity_id
_entity_poly.type
_entity_poly.pdbx_seq_one_letter_code
_entity_poly.pdbx_strand_id
1 'polypeptide(L)'
;MMKRFIYLIVLTGVMNIAMAQSKEEAAVTAAVENLRKAMIDGDKAGLQNITADQLSYGHSSGKVEDKATFVDNIVTGKSDFVTIDLTNQTIAVSGDAAIVRHTLSATTNDGGNPGSVKLNILLIWQKQKGQWKLLARQAVKVAS
;
A
#
# COMPACT_ATOMS: atom_id res chain seq x y z
N MET A 1 -23.24 -42.06 -12.14
CA MET A 1 -22.75 -41.01 -13.04
C MET A 1 -22.90 -39.59 -12.49
N MET A 2 -24.00 -39.20 -11.87
CA MET A 2 -24.21 -37.83 -11.34
C MET A 2 -23.25 -37.39 -10.22
N LYS A 3 -22.81 -38.29 -9.32
CA LYS A 3 -21.89 -37.92 -8.20
C LYS A 3 -20.48 -37.51 -8.66
N ARG A 4 -19.99 -38.03 -9.79
CA ARG A 4 -18.65 -37.67 -10.32
C ARG A 4 -18.60 -36.27 -10.97
N PHE A 5 -19.70 -35.81 -11.57
CA PHE A 5 -19.79 -34.47 -12.17
C PHE A 5 -19.82 -33.36 -11.13
N ILE A 6 -20.45 -33.59 -9.98
CA ILE A 6 -20.52 -32.59 -8.90
C ILE A 6 -19.13 -32.32 -8.31
N TYR A 7 -18.30 -33.37 -8.16
CA TYR A 7 -16.93 -33.19 -7.65
C TYR A 7 -16.02 -32.40 -8.60
N LEU A 8 -16.22 -32.53 -9.91
CA LEU A 8 -15.43 -31.84 -10.92
C LEU A 8 -15.74 -30.33 -10.93
N ILE A 9 -17.01 -29.96 -10.79
CA ILE A 9 -17.45 -28.56 -10.74
C ILE A 9 -16.95 -27.85 -9.48
N VAL A 10 -16.95 -28.52 -8.33
CA VAL A 10 -16.44 -27.98 -7.08
C VAL A 10 -14.93 -27.77 -7.14
N LEU A 11 -14.18 -28.70 -7.74
CA LEU A 11 -12.72 -28.60 -7.85
C LEU A 11 -12.28 -27.48 -8.78
N THR A 12 -12.97 -27.26 -9.90
CA THR A 12 -12.69 -26.18 -10.84
C THR A 12 -13.05 -24.79 -10.24
N GLY A 13 -14.12 -24.72 -9.44
CA GLY A 13 -14.50 -23.49 -8.74
C GLY A 13 -13.47 -23.04 -7.72
N VAL A 14 -12.93 -23.95 -6.92
CA VAL A 14 -11.89 -23.65 -5.91
C VAL A 14 -10.58 -23.21 -6.56
N MET A 15 -10.15 -23.83 -7.65
CA MET A 15 -8.96 -23.43 -8.39
C MET A 15 -9.06 -22.01 -8.96
N ASN A 16 -10.20 -21.64 -9.53
CA ASN A 16 -10.41 -20.28 -10.08
C ASN A 16 -10.38 -19.20 -9.01
N ILE A 17 -10.93 -19.46 -7.83
CA ILE A 17 -10.91 -18.51 -6.70
C ILE A 17 -9.48 -18.33 -6.19
N ALA A 18 -8.72 -19.41 -6.02
CA ALA A 18 -7.33 -19.33 -5.56
C ALA A 18 -6.42 -18.57 -6.54
N MET A 19 -6.59 -18.76 -7.84
CA MET A 19 -5.83 -18.05 -8.87
C MET A 19 -6.21 -16.55 -8.92
N ALA A 20 -7.50 -16.22 -8.78
CA ALA A 20 -7.96 -14.83 -8.73
C ALA A 20 -7.40 -14.10 -7.49
N GLN A 21 -7.40 -14.74 -6.31
CA GLN A 21 -6.83 -14.21 -5.07
C GLN A 21 -5.33 -13.93 -5.23
N SER A 22 -4.55 -14.89 -5.76
CA SER A 22 -3.11 -14.73 -6.03
C SER A 22 -2.82 -13.58 -7.01
N LYS A 23 -3.65 -13.41 -8.05
CA LYS A 23 -3.53 -12.30 -9.00
C LYS A 23 -3.76 -10.95 -8.34
N GLU A 24 -4.77 -10.82 -7.49
CA GLU A 24 -5.05 -9.59 -6.78
C GLU A 24 -3.96 -9.26 -5.75
N GLU A 25 -3.44 -10.24 -5.03
CA GLU A 25 -2.31 -10.05 -4.12
C GLU A 25 -1.06 -9.55 -4.86
N ALA A 26 -0.75 -10.10 -6.04
CA ALA A 26 0.34 -9.64 -6.88
C ALA A 26 0.13 -8.20 -7.36
N ALA A 27 -1.10 -7.82 -7.72
CA ALA A 27 -1.44 -6.46 -8.13
C ALA A 27 -1.29 -5.46 -6.98
N VAL A 28 -1.68 -5.83 -5.75
CA VAL A 28 -1.48 -5.01 -4.55
C VAL A 28 0.01 -4.89 -4.22
N THR A 29 0.78 -5.97 -4.34
CA THR A 29 2.25 -5.93 -4.16
C THR A 29 2.89 -4.93 -5.11
N ALA A 30 2.51 -4.94 -6.38
CA ALA A 30 2.99 -3.98 -7.37
C ALA A 30 2.58 -2.54 -7.04
N ALA A 31 1.35 -2.33 -6.54
CA ALA A 31 0.88 -1.02 -6.12
C ALA A 31 1.69 -0.47 -4.92
N VAL A 32 2.02 -1.31 -3.95
CA VAL A 32 2.89 -0.93 -2.81
C VAL A 32 4.27 -0.52 -3.30
N GLU A 33 4.86 -1.26 -4.23
CA GLU A 33 6.18 -0.94 -4.80
C GLU A 33 6.15 0.36 -5.62
N ASN A 34 5.10 0.59 -6.40
CA ASN A 34 4.92 1.85 -7.14
C ASN A 34 4.78 3.05 -6.19
N LEU A 35 4.05 2.89 -5.08
CA LEU A 35 3.96 3.92 -4.03
C LEU A 35 5.33 4.20 -3.42
N ARG A 36 6.07 3.15 -3.02
CA ARG A 36 7.41 3.26 -2.45
C ARG A 36 8.34 4.04 -3.37
N LYS A 37 8.37 3.67 -4.65
CA LYS A 37 9.20 4.32 -5.65
C LYS A 37 8.80 5.78 -5.86
N ALA A 38 7.51 6.06 -6.01
CA ALA A 38 7.00 7.42 -6.20
C ALA A 38 7.32 8.34 -5.01
N MET A 39 7.32 7.80 -3.78
CA MET A 39 7.71 8.55 -2.57
C MET A 39 9.20 8.89 -2.56
N ILE A 40 10.08 7.95 -2.94
CA ILE A 40 11.53 8.20 -3.03
C ILE A 40 11.86 9.20 -4.15
N ASP A 41 11.22 9.04 -5.31
CA ASP A 41 11.49 9.87 -6.48
C ASP A 41 10.84 11.26 -6.41
N GLY A 42 9.92 11.51 -5.47
CA GLY A 42 9.09 12.72 -5.44
C GLY A 42 8.21 12.86 -6.68
N ASP A 43 7.78 11.72 -7.26
CA ASP A 43 7.01 11.66 -8.50
C ASP A 43 5.57 12.11 -8.28
N LYS A 44 5.29 13.37 -8.58
CA LYS A 44 3.96 13.97 -8.41
C LYS A 44 2.87 13.20 -9.15
N ALA A 45 3.09 12.86 -10.41
CA ALA A 45 2.09 12.18 -11.23
C ALA A 45 1.83 10.75 -10.71
N GLY A 46 2.89 10.03 -10.35
CA GLY A 46 2.81 8.71 -9.73
C GLY A 46 2.04 8.73 -8.42
N LEU A 47 2.35 9.67 -7.52
CA LEU A 47 1.67 9.84 -6.24
C LEU A 47 0.19 10.18 -6.41
N GLN A 48 -0.15 11.09 -7.34
CA GLN A 48 -1.54 11.43 -7.65
C GLN A 48 -2.33 10.25 -8.21
N ASN A 49 -1.68 9.45 -9.05
CA ASN A 49 -2.33 8.30 -9.67
C ASN A 49 -2.55 7.14 -8.69
N ILE A 50 -1.58 6.85 -7.83
CA ILE A 50 -1.64 5.68 -6.92
C ILE A 50 -2.51 5.92 -5.68
N THR A 51 -2.88 7.15 -5.36
CA THR A 51 -3.69 7.50 -4.20
C THR A 51 -5.14 7.77 -4.57
N ALA A 52 -6.06 7.32 -3.72
CA ALA A 52 -7.49 7.65 -3.84
C ALA A 52 -7.73 9.13 -3.51
N ASP A 53 -8.78 9.72 -4.07
CA ASP A 53 -9.13 11.13 -3.76
C ASP A 53 -9.52 11.31 -2.29
N GLN A 54 -10.03 10.24 -1.65
CA GLN A 54 -10.40 10.21 -0.24
C GLN A 54 -9.26 9.81 0.70
N LEU A 55 -8.00 9.87 0.26
CA LEU A 55 -6.85 9.44 1.05
C LEU A 55 -6.87 10.04 2.46
N SER A 56 -6.68 9.16 3.45
CA SER A 56 -6.40 9.52 4.84
C SER A 56 -5.02 8.98 5.22
N TYR A 57 -4.02 9.85 5.29
CA TYR A 57 -2.63 9.47 5.50
C TYR A 57 -2.18 9.82 6.93
N GLY A 58 -2.18 8.82 7.81
CA GLY A 58 -1.85 8.97 9.23
C GLY A 58 -0.36 8.81 9.52
N HIS A 59 0.20 9.77 10.22
CA HIS A 59 1.58 9.77 10.72
C HIS A 59 1.68 9.18 12.12
N SER A 60 2.88 8.74 12.51
CA SER A 60 3.14 8.22 13.85
C SER A 60 2.99 9.25 14.98
N SER A 61 2.98 10.53 14.63
CA SER A 61 2.68 11.64 15.54
C SER A 61 1.18 11.82 15.82
N GLY A 62 0.31 11.14 15.08
CA GLY A 62 -1.14 11.32 15.10
C GLY A 62 -1.66 12.35 14.09
N LYS A 63 -0.76 13.08 13.39
CA LYS A 63 -1.17 13.97 12.30
C LYS A 63 -1.78 13.15 11.16
N VAL A 64 -2.86 13.64 10.58
CA VAL A 64 -3.50 13.05 9.39
C VAL A 64 -3.47 14.07 8.26
N GLU A 65 -3.10 13.62 7.08
CA GLU A 65 -3.05 14.41 5.85
C GLU A 65 -4.04 13.85 4.81
N ASP A 66 -4.62 14.74 4.03
CA ASP A 66 -5.34 14.40 2.82
C ASP A 66 -4.39 14.17 1.64
N LYS A 67 -4.93 13.76 0.50
CA LYS A 67 -4.15 13.51 -0.72
C LYS A 67 -3.34 14.72 -1.16
N ALA A 68 -3.95 15.90 -1.20
CA ALA A 68 -3.29 17.11 -1.67
C ALA A 68 -2.08 17.47 -0.80
N THR A 69 -2.27 17.42 0.52
CA THR A 69 -1.21 17.71 1.51
C THR A 69 -0.10 16.64 1.46
N PHE A 70 -0.46 15.37 1.39
CA PHE A 70 0.51 14.28 1.27
C PHE A 70 1.39 14.43 0.03
N VAL A 71 0.78 14.63 -1.14
CA VAL A 71 1.51 14.80 -2.40
C VAL A 71 2.41 16.03 -2.37
N ASP A 72 1.89 17.19 -1.90
CA ASP A 72 2.66 18.42 -1.79
C ASP A 72 3.89 18.26 -0.89
N ASN A 73 3.72 17.64 0.27
CA ASN A 73 4.82 17.46 1.22
C ASN A 73 5.95 16.58 0.67
N ILE A 74 5.62 15.52 -0.10
CA ILE A 74 6.63 14.69 -0.76
C ILE A 74 7.30 15.46 -1.90
N VAL A 75 6.53 16.08 -2.78
CA VAL A 75 7.06 16.76 -3.98
C VAL A 75 7.93 17.98 -3.61
N THR A 76 7.59 18.68 -2.55
CA THR A 76 8.35 19.86 -2.09
C THR A 76 9.53 19.51 -1.16
N GLY A 77 9.68 18.24 -0.78
CA GLY A 77 10.75 17.80 0.13
C GLY A 77 10.52 18.18 1.61
N LYS A 78 9.33 18.64 1.98
CA LYS A 78 8.95 18.77 3.40
C LYS A 78 8.97 17.42 4.10
N SER A 79 8.57 16.38 3.36
CA SER A 79 8.75 14.97 3.68
C SER A 79 9.61 14.37 2.57
N ASP A 80 10.85 14.03 2.86
CA ASP A 80 11.81 13.55 1.86
C ASP A 80 12.37 12.19 2.26
N PHE A 81 11.96 11.15 1.56
CA PHE A 81 12.46 9.80 1.72
C PHE A 81 13.63 9.55 0.78
N VAL A 82 14.83 9.41 1.33
CA VAL A 82 16.04 9.07 0.56
C VAL A 82 16.06 7.58 0.23
N THR A 83 15.76 6.75 1.22
CA THR A 83 15.59 5.29 1.07
C THR A 83 14.35 4.82 1.82
N ILE A 84 13.71 3.78 1.29
CA ILE A 84 12.62 3.07 1.97
C ILE A 84 12.87 1.57 1.79
N ASP A 85 13.05 0.86 2.90
CA ASP A 85 13.06 -0.60 2.95
C ASP A 85 11.79 -1.11 3.62
N LEU A 86 11.10 -2.03 2.96
CA LEU A 86 9.88 -2.67 3.45
C LEU A 86 10.18 -4.12 3.81
N THR A 87 9.89 -4.50 5.05
CA THR A 87 10.12 -5.86 5.57
C THR A 87 8.86 -6.39 6.25
N ASN A 88 8.78 -7.71 6.43
CA ASN A 88 7.66 -8.40 7.09
C ASN A 88 6.30 -8.07 6.46
N GLN A 89 6.24 -7.93 5.13
CA GLN A 89 5.00 -7.54 4.47
C GLN A 89 4.01 -8.69 4.42
N THR A 90 2.77 -8.38 4.81
CA THR A 90 1.59 -9.22 4.66
C THR A 90 0.53 -8.51 3.86
N ILE A 91 -0.21 -9.26 3.04
CA ILE A 91 -1.30 -8.76 2.22
C ILE A 91 -2.51 -9.66 2.42
N ALA A 92 -3.66 -9.06 2.71
CA ALA A 92 -4.94 -9.74 2.77
C ALA A 92 -5.93 -9.02 1.86
N VAL A 93 -6.41 -9.69 0.83
CA VAL A 93 -7.39 -9.15 -0.11
C VAL A 93 -8.79 -9.63 0.26
N SER A 94 -9.75 -8.71 0.31
CA SER A 94 -11.16 -8.98 0.54
C SER A 94 -12.01 -8.17 -0.44
N GLY A 95 -12.45 -8.80 -1.54
CA GLY A 95 -13.17 -8.11 -2.60
C GLY A 95 -12.36 -6.95 -3.20
N ASP A 96 -12.91 -5.74 -3.16
CA ASP A 96 -12.26 -4.52 -3.66
C ASP A 96 -11.41 -3.80 -2.59
N ALA A 97 -11.15 -4.44 -1.45
CA ALA A 97 -10.30 -3.93 -0.39
C ALA A 97 -9.09 -4.83 -0.17
N ALA A 98 -7.96 -4.24 0.20
CA ALA A 98 -6.78 -4.97 0.63
C ALA A 98 -6.15 -4.32 1.86
N ILE A 99 -5.75 -5.16 2.81
CA ILE A 99 -5.03 -4.75 4.01
C ILE A 99 -3.58 -5.15 3.81
N VAL A 100 -2.67 -4.19 3.90
CA VAL A 100 -1.23 -4.41 3.85
C VAL A 100 -0.60 -3.96 5.16
N ARG A 101 0.26 -4.80 5.72
CA ARG A 101 1.09 -4.44 6.86
C ARG A 101 2.54 -4.71 6.54
N HIS A 102 3.43 -3.82 6.95
CA HIS A 102 4.87 -4.01 6.86
C HIS A 102 5.59 -3.15 7.89
N THR A 103 6.86 -3.44 8.09
CA THR A 103 7.80 -2.54 8.75
C THR A 103 8.49 -1.70 7.69
N LEU A 104 8.44 -0.38 7.84
CA LEU A 104 9.15 0.57 7.01
C LEU A 104 10.38 1.06 7.76
N SER A 105 11.55 0.91 7.15
CA SER A 105 12.80 1.53 7.61
C SER A 105 13.26 2.50 6.53
N ALA A 106 13.48 3.75 6.88
CA ALA A 106 13.82 4.78 5.91
C ALA A 106 14.90 5.71 6.42
N THR A 107 15.74 6.17 5.51
CA THR A 107 16.53 7.40 5.69
C THR A 107 15.76 8.56 5.08
N THR A 108 15.78 9.68 5.75
CA THR A 108 15.01 10.88 5.38
C THR A 108 15.90 12.10 5.30
N ASN A 109 15.42 13.13 4.59
CA ASN A 109 16.06 14.45 4.53
C ASN A 109 15.00 15.54 4.57
N ASP A 110 14.06 15.42 5.50
CA ASP A 110 12.87 16.26 5.63
C ASP A 110 13.25 17.75 5.77
N GLY A 111 12.83 18.56 4.80
CA GLY A 111 13.20 19.99 4.79
C GLY A 111 14.71 20.24 4.77
N GLY A 112 15.51 19.28 4.29
CA GLY A 112 16.98 19.37 4.27
C GLY A 112 17.65 18.87 5.57
N ASN A 113 16.90 18.28 6.50
CA ASN A 113 17.42 17.75 7.76
C ASN A 113 17.54 16.22 7.70
N PRO A 114 18.76 15.65 7.65
CA PRO A 114 18.97 14.19 7.61
C PRO A 114 18.41 13.52 8.86
N GLY A 115 17.75 12.37 8.65
CA GLY A 115 17.18 11.57 9.72
C GLY A 115 16.94 10.13 9.31
N SER A 116 16.36 9.36 10.22
CA SER A 116 15.92 7.99 9.97
C SER A 116 14.67 7.68 10.78
N VAL A 117 13.84 6.79 10.23
CA VAL A 117 12.62 6.33 10.90
C VAL A 117 12.47 4.83 10.75
N LYS A 118 11.87 4.20 11.77
CA LYS A 118 11.41 2.82 11.71
C LYS A 118 9.97 2.74 12.22
N LEU A 119 9.06 2.31 11.37
CA LEU A 119 7.63 2.40 11.61
C LEU A 119 6.95 1.06 11.28
N ASN A 120 5.95 0.71 12.06
CA ASN A 120 4.97 -0.29 11.67
C ASN A 120 3.84 0.43 10.91
N ILE A 121 3.53 -0.06 9.72
CA ILE A 121 2.61 0.57 8.79
C ILE A 121 1.40 -0.33 8.55
N LEU A 122 0.22 0.27 8.57
CA LEU A 122 -1.01 -0.26 8.02
C LEU A 122 -1.37 0.55 6.77
N LEU A 123 -1.58 -0.14 5.64
CA LEU A 123 -2.15 0.43 4.43
C LEU A 123 -3.49 -0.24 4.13
N ILE A 124 -4.47 0.57 3.77
CA ILE A 124 -5.74 0.12 3.21
C ILE A 124 -5.78 0.55 1.75
N TRP A 125 -5.92 -0.43 0.88
CA TRP A 125 -6.07 -0.24 -0.56
C TRP A 125 -7.50 -0.52 -0.98
N GLN A 126 -8.00 0.24 -1.95
CA GLN A 126 -9.30 0.05 -2.55
C GLN A 126 -9.18 -0.04 -4.07
N LYS A 127 -9.82 -1.04 -4.67
CA LYS A 127 -9.89 -1.15 -6.12
C LYS A 127 -10.95 -0.20 -6.65
N GLN A 128 -10.52 0.78 -7.44
CA GLN A 128 -11.36 1.80 -8.05
C GLN A 128 -11.15 1.75 -9.56
N LYS A 129 -12.23 1.51 -10.32
CA LYS A 129 -12.17 1.39 -11.78
C LYS A 129 -11.07 0.41 -12.26
N GLY A 130 -10.95 -0.72 -11.59
CA GLY A 130 -9.97 -1.77 -11.91
C GLY A 130 -8.54 -1.52 -11.44
N GLN A 131 -8.27 -0.43 -10.71
CA GLN A 131 -6.95 -0.07 -10.21
C GLN A 131 -6.93 0.01 -8.69
N TRP A 132 -5.87 -0.53 -8.07
CA TRP A 132 -5.65 -0.40 -6.64
C TRP A 132 -5.14 1.00 -6.29
N LYS A 133 -5.89 1.70 -5.42
CA LYS A 133 -5.58 3.05 -4.93
C LYS A 133 -5.38 3.01 -3.42
N LEU A 134 -4.38 3.71 -2.93
CA LEU A 134 -4.18 3.87 -1.49
C LEU A 134 -5.31 4.73 -0.92
N LEU A 135 -6.12 4.15 -0.04
CA LEU A 135 -7.25 4.81 0.61
C LEU A 135 -6.89 5.34 2.00
N ALA A 136 -6.11 4.56 2.76
CA ALA A 136 -5.69 4.97 4.11
C ALA A 136 -4.32 4.43 4.46
N ARG A 137 -3.63 5.16 5.33
CA ARG A 137 -2.39 4.74 5.99
C ARG A 137 -2.44 5.11 7.46
N GLN A 138 -1.87 4.26 8.30
CA GLN A 138 -1.53 4.62 9.67
C GLN A 138 -0.14 4.10 10.01
N ALA A 139 0.71 5.00 10.47
CA ALA A 139 2.02 4.68 10.98
C ALA A 139 2.01 4.65 12.52
N VAL A 140 2.78 3.72 13.07
CA VAL A 140 3.06 3.63 14.51
C VAL A 140 4.56 3.43 14.69
N LYS A 141 5.17 4.11 15.65
CA LYS A 141 6.57 3.90 15.97
C LYS A 141 6.80 2.46 16.44
N VAL A 142 7.87 1.84 15.97
CA VAL A 142 8.30 0.54 16.52
C VAL A 142 8.70 0.76 17.97
N ALA A 143 8.17 -0.07 18.89
CA ALA A 143 8.58 -0.04 20.28
C ALA A 143 10.05 -0.40 20.40
N SER A 144 10.79 0.36 21.23
CA SER A 144 12.20 0.12 21.56
C SER A 144 12.31 -0.88 22.71
#